data_f797f6583c853be2da5e63fca580363d
#
_entry.id   f797f6583c853be2da5e63fca580363d
#
_cell.length_a   1.000
_cell.length_b   1.000
_cell.length_c   1.000
_cell.angle_alpha   90.00
_cell.angle_beta   90.00
_cell.angle_gamma   90.00
#
_symmetry.space_group_name_H-M   'P 1'
#
loop_
_entity.id
_entity.type
_entity.pdbx_description
1 polymer ?
#
loop_
_entity_poly.entity_id
_entity_poly.type
_entity_poly.pdbx_seq_one_letter_code
_entity_poly.pdbx_strand_id
1 'polypeptide(L)'
;MLDNNSQADEILKFKNLMDQGIITEEEFNKKKSEILNGTNSFNKQKTKHAKTNEYIKNQQKNQKKGCLGCLGFIILVIFIGVVLTVMNHSNSEKESGVKQGSKLETNIHDTLNKVGIEKYEIKRDSDLDSNRGENTKAFRVTTEFSNGFVMVYTNPDDTVYSVRYVDKDYYLKGKVLGNIKDDTITRSEADNYRRNIELRIKNILKAPSTAKFPGLDEWRFSKKNGIVTVQSYVDSQNSFGAMLRNKFIVEFDAKTEKINHLIFEGKDYIK
;
A
#
# COMPACT_ATOMS: atom_id res chain seq x y z
N MET A 1 -42.17 -13.76 -15.58
CA MET A 1 -42.19 -14.80 -14.56
C MET A 1 -41.21 -15.86 -15.01
N LEU A 2 -40.07 -16.00 -14.33
CA LEU A 2 -39.19 -17.14 -14.56
C LEU A 2 -39.88 -18.37 -13.97
N ASP A 3 -39.92 -19.45 -14.74
CA ASP A 3 -40.55 -20.69 -14.35
C ASP A 3 -39.98 -21.23 -13.04
N ASN A 4 -40.81 -21.66 -12.09
CA ASN A 4 -40.39 -22.25 -10.82
C ASN A 4 -39.43 -23.44 -11.01
N ASN A 5 -39.43 -24.09 -12.15
CA ASN A 5 -38.49 -25.16 -12.52
C ASN A 5 -37.06 -24.62 -12.75
N SER A 6 -36.91 -23.43 -13.35
CA SER A 6 -35.62 -22.79 -13.62
C SER A 6 -34.91 -22.36 -12.32
N GLN A 7 -35.66 -21.90 -11.31
CA GLN A 7 -35.10 -21.49 -10.01
C GLN A 7 -34.63 -22.70 -9.18
N ALA A 8 -35.38 -23.81 -9.22
CA ALA A 8 -34.99 -25.04 -8.52
C ALA A 8 -33.69 -25.63 -9.12
N ASP A 9 -33.56 -25.64 -10.43
CA ASP A 9 -32.36 -26.13 -11.13
C ASP A 9 -31.13 -25.26 -10.84
N GLU A 10 -31.32 -23.95 -10.72
CA GLU A 10 -30.25 -23.01 -10.37
C GLU A 10 -29.79 -23.20 -8.91
N ILE A 11 -30.70 -23.37 -7.97
CA ILE A 11 -30.40 -23.69 -6.56
C ILE A 11 -29.66 -25.02 -6.45
N LEU A 12 -30.07 -26.04 -7.23
CA LEU A 12 -29.41 -27.35 -7.24
C LEU A 12 -27.98 -27.28 -7.74
N LYS A 13 -27.68 -26.43 -8.76
CA LYS A 13 -26.34 -26.17 -9.22
C LYS A 13 -25.46 -25.55 -8.12
N PHE A 14 -25.97 -24.56 -7.41
CA PHE A 14 -25.23 -23.96 -6.29
C PHE A 14 -25.03 -24.92 -5.12
N LYS A 15 -25.99 -25.79 -4.86
CA LYS A 15 -25.83 -26.84 -3.86
C LYS A 15 -24.71 -27.82 -4.22
N ASN A 16 -24.63 -28.26 -5.47
CA ASN A 16 -23.56 -29.14 -5.93
C ASN A 16 -22.19 -28.49 -5.81
N LEU A 17 -22.10 -27.17 -6.04
CA LEU A 17 -20.84 -26.41 -5.84
C LEU A 17 -20.45 -26.35 -4.37
N MET A 18 -21.41 -26.22 -3.46
CA MET A 18 -21.16 -26.26 -2.03
C MET A 18 -20.70 -27.65 -1.58
N ASP A 19 -21.40 -28.73 -2.03
CA ASP A 19 -21.05 -30.11 -1.69
C ASP A 19 -19.67 -30.53 -2.22
N GLN A 20 -19.17 -29.87 -3.30
CA GLN A 20 -17.83 -30.03 -3.83
C GLN A 20 -16.78 -29.12 -3.13
N GLY A 21 -17.19 -28.33 -2.14
CA GLY A 21 -16.29 -27.39 -1.45
C GLY A 21 -15.83 -26.20 -2.28
N ILE A 22 -16.51 -25.93 -3.41
CA ILE A 22 -16.17 -24.84 -4.34
C ILE A 22 -16.70 -23.50 -3.84
N ILE A 23 -17.85 -23.51 -3.14
CA ILE A 23 -18.42 -22.36 -2.46
C ILE A 23 -18.71 -22.71 -1.00
N THR A 24 -18.68 -21.71 -0.13
CA THR A 24 -19.01 -21.87 1.27
C THR A 24 -20.52 -21.97 1.49
N GLU A 25 -20.93 -22.49 2.65
CA GLU A 25 -22.35 -22.54 3.03
C GLU A 25 -22.98 -21.14 3.10
N GLU A 26 -22.21 -20.12 3.53
CA GLU A 26 -22.68 -18.73 3.54
C GLU A 26 -22.95 -18.20 2.12
N GLU A 27 -22.06 -18.48 1.18
CA GLU A 27 -22.23 -18.08 -0.23
C GLU A 27 -23.40 -18.79 -0.87
N PHE A 28 -23.59 -20.07 -0.59
CA PHE A 28 -24.76 -20.83 -1.03
C PHE A 28 -26.06 -20.22 -0.47
N ASN A 29 -26.15 -19.97 0.83
CA ASN A 29 -27.32 -19.41 1.48
C ASN A 29 -27.68 -18.02 0.96
N LYS A 30 -26.66 -17.18 0.68
CA LYS A 30 -26.83 -15.88 0.07
C LYS A 30 -27.42 -16.01 -1.35
N LYS A 31 -26.86 -16.87 -2.20
CA LYS A 31 -27.34 -17.12 -3.57
C LYS A 31 -28.74 -17.69 -3.59
N LYS A 32 -29.02 -18.64 -2.72
CA LYS A 32 -30.35 -19.21 -2.56
C LYS A 32 -31.40 -18.15 -2.21
N SER A 33 -31.08 -17.22 -1.30
CA SER A 33 -31.98 -16.12 -0.95
C SER A 33 -32.19 -15.13 -2.09
N GLU A 34 -31.15 -14.82 -2.90
CA GLU A 34 -31.24 -13.98 -4.09
C GLU A 34 -32.14 -14.59 -5.17
N ILE A 35 -32.05 -15.90 -5.40
CA ILE A 35 -32.89 -16.65 -6.37
C ILE A 35 -34.34 -16.72 -5.93
N LEU A 36 -34.58 -17.04 -4.63
CA LEU A 36 -35.94 -17.20 -4.09
C LEU A 36 -36.67 -15.86 -3.93
N ASN A 37 -35.99 -14.76 -3.63
CA ASN A 37 -36.61 -13.45 -3.42
C ASN A 37 -36.86 -12.66 -4.71
N GLY A 38 -36.62 -13.24 -5.89
CA GLY A 38 -37.02 -12.77 -7.22
C GLY A 38 -36.96 -11.26 -7.43
N THR A 39 -35.85 -10.74 -8.01
CA THR A 39 -35.85 -9.52 -8.87
C THR A 39 -36.47 -8.20 -8.36
N ASN A 40 -36.23 -7.82 -7.10
CA ASN A 40 -36.49 -6.44 -6.68
C ASN A 40 -35.22 -5.55 -6.63
N SER A 41 -34.07 -6.09 -6.98
CA SER A 41 -32.78 -5.37 -6.90
C SER A 41 -32.40 -4.60 -8.19
N PHE A 42 -32.96 -4.97 -9.35
CA PHE A 42 -32.62 -4.30 -10.63
C PHE A 42 -33.23 -2.91 -10.83
N ASN A 43 -34.30 -2.55 -10.12
CA ASN A 43 -34.95 -1.25 -10.25
C ASN A 43 -34.36 -0.15 -9.33
N LYS A 44 -33.54 -0.51 -8.32
CA LYS A 44 -32.98 0.48 -7.38
C LYS A 44 -31.64 1.07 -7.85
N GLN A 45 -30.98 0.45 -8.83
CA GLN A 45 -29.73 0.98 -9.40
C GLN A 45 -29.96 1.96 -10.57
N LYS A 46 -31.06 1.82 -11.33
CA LYS A 46 -31.37 2.76 -12.44
C LYS A 46 -31.72 4.17 -11.96
N THR A 47 -32.30 4.32 -10.78
CA THR A 47 -32.70 5.63 -10.22
C THR A 47 -31.53 6.41 -9.62
N LYS A 48 -30.42 5.77 -9.22
CA LYS A 48 -29.22 6.49 -8.71
C LYS A 48 -28.35 7.06 -9.84
N HIS A 49 -28.26 6.37 -10.98
CA HIS A 49 -27.51 6.88 -12.14
C HIS A 49 -28.19 8.05 -12.86
N ALA A 50 -29.51 8.12 -12.84
CA ALA A 50 -30.25 9.23 -13.46
C ALA A 50 -30.04 10.56 -12.71
N LYS A 51 -29.96 10.54 -11.37
CA LYS A 51 -29.71 11.76 -10.57
C LYS A 51 -28.29 12.29 -10.66
N THR A 52 -27.29 11.42 -10.87
CA THR A 52 -25.89 11.82 -11.02
C THR A 52 -25.63 12.51 -12.36
N ASN A 53 -26.29 12.07 -13.44
CA ASN A 53 -26.15 12.66 -14.76
C ASN A 53 -26.82 14.05 -14.87
N GLU A 54 -27.87 14.30 -14.10
CA GLU A 54 -28.53 15.61 -14.06
C GLU A 54 -27.69 16.65 -13.29
N TYR A 55 -27.00 16.23 -12.23
CA TYR A 55 -26.08 17.08 -11.46
C TYR A 55 -24.86 17.54 -12.29
N ILE A 56 -24.29 16.63 -13.10
CA ILE A 56 -23.15 16.93 -13.98
C ILE A 56 -23.55 17.86 -15.12
N LYS A 57 -24.78 17.71 -15.68
CA LYS A 57 -25.26 18.53 -16.77
C LYS A 57 -25.56 19.98 -16.36
N ASN A 58 -25.94 20.21 -15.11
CA ASN A 58 -26.18 21.54 -14.55
C ASN A 58 -24.88 22.30 -14.19
N GLN A 59 -23.78 21.59 -13.91
CA GLN A 59 -22.48 22.22 -13.67
C GLN A 59 -21.82 22.73 -14.96
N GLN A 60 -22.06 22.07 -16.11
CA GLN A 60 -21.49 22.49 -17.40
C GLN A 60 -22.18 23.71 -18.03
N LYS A 61 -23.39 24.09 -17.60
CA LYS A 61 -24.14 25.21 -18.18
C LYS A 61 -23.76 26.58 -17.62
N ASN A 62 -23.02 26.62 -16.50
CA ASN A 62 -22.64 27.88 -15.84
C ASN A 62 -21.21 28.37 -16.13
N GLN A 63 -20.44 27.71 -17.03
CA GLN A 63 -19.06 28.09 -17.33
C GLN A 63 -18.87 28.90 -18.64
N LYS A 64 -19.92 29.46 -19.25
CA LYS A 64 -19.78 30.27 -20.47
C LYS A 64 -20.19 31.71 -20.27
N LYS A 65 -19.69 32.39 -19.24
CA LYS A 65 -19.59 33.86 -19.19
C LYS A 65 -18.49 34.23 -18.18
N GLY A 66 -17.24 34.14 -18.57
CA GLY A 66 -16.07 34.51 -17.78
C GLY A 66 -15.30 35.63 -18.51
N CYS A 67 -15.34 36.74 -17.92
CA CYS A 67 -14.78 38.04 -18.25
C CYS A 67 -13.27 38.03 -18.40
N LEU A 68 -12.73 38.69 -19.42
CA LEU A 68 -11.29 38.92 -19.67
C LEU A 68 -10.53 39.60 -18.50
N GLY A 69 -11.21 40.02 -17.44
CA GLY A 69 -10.64 40.67 -16.27
C GLY A 69 -10.06 39.72 -15.21
N CYS A 70 -10.38 38.41 -15.24
CA CYS A 70 -9.92 37.46 -14.22
C CYS A 70 -8.49 36.95 -14.40
N LEU A 71 -7.93 36.98 -15.62
CA LEU A 71 -6.56 36.54 -15.89
C LEU A 71 -5.49 37.43 -15.20
N GLY A 72 -5.74 38.75 -15.18
CA GLY A 72 -4.87 39.71 -14.49
C GLY A 72 -4.87 39.53 -12.97
N PHE A 73 -6.01 39.17 -12.38
CA PHE A 73 -6.16 39.00 -10.93
C PHE A 73 -5.51 37.69 -10.45
N ILE A 74 -5.61 36.63 -11.25
CA ILE A 74 -4.99 35.33 -10.93
C ILE A 74 -3.46 35.43 -10.96
N ILE A 75 -2.89 36.14 -11.94
CA ILE A 75 -1.44 36.37 -12.03
C ILE A 75 -0.97 37.22 -10.83
N LEU A 76 -1.74 38.24 -10.43
CA LEU A 76 -1.40 39.07 -9.26
C LEU A 76 -1.46 38.27 -7.96
N VAL A 77 -2.46 37.40 -7.78
CA VAL A 77 -2.58 36.54 -6.58
C VAL A 77 -1.46 35.50 -6.52
N ILE A 78 -1.06 34.94 -7.67
CA ILE A 78 0.08 33.99 -7.74
C ILE A 78 1.38 34.74 -7.41
N PHE A 79 1.58 36.00 -7.92
CA PHE A 79 2.77 36.78 -7.62
C PHE A 79 2.85 37.18 -6.15
N ILE A 80 1.72 37.57 -5.53
CA ILE A 80 1.64 37.87 -4.09
C ILE A 80 1.84 36.59 -3.29
N GLY A 81 1.31 35.46 -3.72
CA GLY A 81 1.52 34.15 -3.09
C GLY A 81 2.99 33.72 -3.10
N VAL A 82 3.70 33.91 -4.22
CA VAL A 82 5.14 33.60 -4.34
C VAL A 82 5.97 34.56 -3.49
N VAL A 83 5.64 35.88 -3.47
CA VAL A 83 6.36 36.85 -2.63
C VAL A 83 6.10 36.58 -1.13
N LEU A 84 4.88 36.20 -0.74
CA LEU A 84 4.56 35.84 0.65
C LEU A 84 5.22 34.50 1.05
N THR A 85 5.38 33.54 0.14
CA THR A 85 6.12 32.31 0.44
C THR A 85 7.61 32.56 0.58
N VAL A 86 8.20 33.46 -0.20
CA VAL A 86 9.61 33.85 -0.06
C VAL A 86 9.82 34.67 1.21
N MET A 87 8.88 35.53 1.63
CA MET A 87 8.97 36.30 2.88
C MET A 87 8.63 35.48 4.14
N ASN A 88 7.81 34.42 4.01
CA ASN A 88 7.53 33.49 5.11
C ASN A 88 8.57 32.37 5.26
N HIS A 89 9.57 32.28 4.36
CA HIS A 89 10.62 31.28 4.47
C HIS A 89 11.67 31.60 5.54
N SER A 90 11.53 32.73 6.26
CA SER A 90 12.41 33.10 7.36
C SER A 90 11.85 32.78 8.75
N ASN A 91 10.67 32.14 8.90
CA ASN A 91 10.08 31.86 10.23
C ASN A 91 9.43 30.48 10.42
N SER A 92 9.79 29.44 9.63
CA SER A 92 9.44 28.06 9.98
C SER A 92 10.63 27.21 10.42
N GLU A 93 11.51 27.78 11.25
CA GLU A 93 12.48 27.02 12.05
C GLU A 93 11.79 26.38 13.28
N LYS A 94 10.70 25.68 13.08
CA LYS A 94 10.10 24.85 14.16
C LYS A 94 9.67 23.53 13.56
N GLU A 95 10.53 22.52 13.77
CA GLU A 95 10.24 21.08 13.90
C GLU A 95 11.20 20.08 13.27
N SER A 96 12.26 20.47 12.55
CA SER A 96 13.38 19.55 12.35
C SER A 96 14.35 19.76 13.51
N GLY A 97 14.32 18.89 14.54
CA GLY A 97 15.17 19.03 15.73
C GLY A 97 16.68 18.84 15.47
N VAL A 98 17.10 18.97 14.22
CA VAL A 98 18.50 18.86 13.77
C VAL A 98 18.83 20.09 12.92
N LYS A 99 19.74 20.94 13.41
CA LYS A 99 20.24 22.09 12.65
C LYS A 99 21.17 21.62 11.55
N GLN A 100 20.96 22.13 10.33
CA GLN A 100 21.80 21.81 9.16
C GLN A 100 23.27 22.15 9.43
N GLY A 101 24.20 21.19 9.16
CA GLY A 101 25.62 21.33 9.41
C GLY A 101 26.03 21.16 10.90
N SER A 102 25.12 20.75 11.79
CA SER A 102 25.45 20.47 13.18
C SER A 102 26.23 19.16 13.33
N LYS A 103 27.01 19.04 14.44
CA LYS A 103 27.68 17.79 14.82
C LYS A 103 26.68 16.62 14.91
N LEU A 104 25.50 16.90 15.45
CA LEU A 104 24.41 15.92 15.56
C LEU A 104 23.98 15.40 14.18
N GLU A 105 23.74 16.30 13.22
CA GLU A 105 23.35 15.93 11.86
C GLU A 105 24.42 15.07 11.18
N THR A 106 25.69 15.48 11.26
CA THR A 106 26.82 14.73 10.70
C THR A 106 26.90 13.33 11.31
N ASN A 107 26.82 13.19 12.63
CA ASN A 107 26.89 11.90 13.31
C ASN A 107 25.73 10.97 12.91
N ILE A 108 24.53 11.52 12.79
CA ILE A 108 23.34 10.76 12.34
C ILE A 108 23.52 10.32 10.89
N HIS A 109 23.90 11.25 9.99
CA HIS A 109 24.10 10.96 8.57
C HIS A 109 25.15 9.85 8.37
N ASP A 110 26.32 9.98 8.99
CA ASP A 110 27.39 8.99 8.88
C ASP A 110 26.97 7.61 9.41
N THR A 111 26.20 7.60 10.49
CA THR A 111 25.71 6.33 11.07
C THR A 111 24.64 5.68 10.21
N LEU A 112 23.70 6.47 9.67
CA LEU A 112 22.69 5.97 8.75
C LEU A 112 23.31 5.37 7.48
N ASN A 113 24.31 6.04 6.91
CA ASN A 113 25.06 5.52 5.76
C ASN A 113 25.75 4.18 6.07
N LYS A 114 26.38 4.04 7.26
CA LYS A 114 27.01 2.78 7.69
C LYS A 114 26.04 1.59 7.76
N VAL A 115 24.75 1.84 8.01
CA VAL A 115 23.71 0.81 8.05
C VAL A 115 22.90 0.71 6.76
N GLY A 116 23.31 1.43 5.68
CA GLY A 116 22.73 1.32 4.35
C GLY A 116 21.56 2.28 4.07
N ILE A 117 21.39 3.36 4.86
CA ILE A 117 20.36 4.38 4.65
C ILE A 117 21.03 5.64 4.09
N GLU A 118 20.85 5.91 2.80
CA GLU A 118 21.46 7.04 2.08
C GLU A 118 20.47 8.20 1.89
N LYS A 119 19.18 7.89 1.71
CA LYS A 119 18.11 8.87 1.49
C LYS A 119 17.09 8.79 2.60
N TYR A 120 16.86 9.91 3.26
CA TYR A 120 15.94 9.95 4.40
C TYR A 120 15.47 11.35 4.71
N GLU A 121 14.35 11.43 5.42
CA GLU A 121 13.90 12.61 6.15
C GLU A 121 13.96 12.30 7.64
N ILE A 122 14.37 13.25 8.47
CA ILE A 122 14.50 13.06 9.91
C ILE A 122 13.64 14.07 10.67
N LYS A 123 12.90 13.57 11.67
CA LYS A 123 12.06 14.37 12.53
C LYS A 123 12.32 14.01 13.99
N ARG A 124 12.41 15.02 14.86
CA ARG A 124 12.51 14.84 16.32
C ARG A 124 11.25 14.18 16.85
N ASP A 125 11.41 13.20 17.75
CA ASP A 125 10.32 12.47 18.42
C ASP A 125 10.57 12.44 19.93
N SER A 126 10.19 13.52 20.61
CA SER A 126 10.44 13.69 22.05
C SER A 126 9.69 12.71 22.93
N ASP A 127 8.57 12.15 22.44
CA ASP A 127 7.76 11.18 23.19
C ASP A 127 8.48 9.85 23.40
N LEU A 128 9.51 9.60 22.59
CA LEU A 128 10.33 8.40 22.65
C LEU A 128 11.71 8.62 23.30
N ASP A 129 11.94 9.78 23.91
CA ASP A 129 13.19 10.04 24.63
C ASP A 129 13.40 9.03 25.76
N SER A 130 14.65 8.69 25.98
CA SER A 130 15.09 7.71 26.99
C SER A 130 14.51 6.29 26.83
N ASN A 131 13.76 5.99 25.77
CA ASN A 131 13.21 4.65 25.56
C ASN A 131 14.28 3.57 25.29
N ARG A 132 15.49 3.95 24.86
CA ARG A 132 16.57 3.00 24.54
C ARG A 132 17.82 3.17 25.39
N GLY A 133 17.91 4.24 26.14
CA GLY A 133 19.03 4.56 27.01
C GLY A 133 18.74 5.79 27.80
N GLU A 134 19.33 5.90 28.98
CA GLU A 134 19.14 7.06 29.87
C GLU A 134 19.57 8.35 29.15
N ASN A 135 18.75 9.39 29.22
CA ASN A 135 18.98 10.71 28.60
C ASN A 135 19.17 10.68 27.04
N THR A 136 18.82 9.60 26.37
CA THR A 136 18.86 9.58 24.89
C THR A 136 17.74 10.41 24.28
N LYS A 137 18.03 11.08 23.15
CA LYS A 137 17.05 11.80 22.33
C LYS A 137 16.65 10.91 21.15
N ALA A 138 15.35 10.85 20.86
CA ALA A 138 14.82 10.03 19.78
C ALA A 138 14.49 10.84 18.51
N PHE A 139 14.75 10.25 17.37
CA PHE A 139 14.44 10.80 16.05
C PHE A 139 13.77 9.72 15.20
N ARG A 140 12.69 10.10 14.52
CA ARG A 140 12.01 9.28 13.54
C ARG A 140 12.59 9.57 12.16
N VAL A 141 13.01 8.53 11.48
CA VAL A 141 13.60 8.61 10.14
C VAL A 141 12.68 7.94 9.14
N THR A 142 12.18 8.71 8.18
CA THR A 142 11.41 8.22 7.04
C THR A 142 12.38 7.92 5.90
N THR A 143 12.25 6.77 5.28
CA THR A 143 13.11 6.28 4.21
C THR A 143 12.30 5.87 2.99
N GLU A 144 12.97 5.46 1.93
CA GLU A 144 12.34 4.87 0.74
C GLU A 144 11.81 3.44 0.94
N PHE A 145 11.97 2.86 2.13
CA PHE A 145 11.47 1.51 2.44
C PHE A 145 9.94 1.49 2.50
N SER A 146 9.36 0.39 2.06
CA SER A 146 7.91 0.25 1.88
C SER A 146 7.11 0.26 3.20
N ASN A 147 7.73 -0.07 4.33
CA ASN A 147 7.05 -0.24 5.60
C ASN A 147 7.85 0.33 6.78
N GLY A 148 7.15 1.08 7.65
CA GLY A 148 7.65 1.48 8.95
C GLY A 148 8.63 2.66 8.96
N PHE A 149 9.06 3.01 10.17
CA PHE A 149 10.03 4.07 10.42
C PHE A 149 11.31 3.47 11.00
N VAL A 150 12.42 4.10 10.68
CA VAL A 150 13.68 3.85 11.37
C VAL A 150 13.78 4.82 12.54
N MET A 151 14.13 4.30 13.71
CA MET A 151 14.35 5.11 14.91
C MET A 151 15.84 5.29 15.15
N VAL A 152 16.25 6.54 15.35
CA VAL A 152 17.60 6.91 15.74
C VAL A 152 17.57 7.45 17.15
N TYR A 153 18.42 6.94 18.01
CA TYR A 153 18.61 7.44 19.37
C TYR A 153 20.02 8.02 19.49
N THR A 154 20.15 9.18 20.09
CA THR A 154 21.43 9.85 20.28
C THR A 154 21.69 10.13 21.75
N ASN A 155 22.96 10.07 22.13
CA ASN A 155 23.41 10.46 23.45
C ASN A 155 23.37 11.99 23.65
N PRO A 156 23.49 12.49 24.88
CA PRO A 156 23.59 13.93 25.15
C PRO A 156 24.75 14.65 24.49
N ASP A 157 25.82 13.94 24.14
CA ASP A 157 27.02 14.43 23.46
C ASP A 157 26.90 14.44 21.91
N ASP A 158 25.67 14.23 21.39
CA ASP A 158 25.32 14.16 19.98
C ASP A 158 25.87 12.92 19.22
N THR A 159 26.46 11.94 19.91
CA THR A 159 26.80 10.66 19.30
C THR A 159 25.58 9.76 19.13
N VAL A 160 25.56 8.93 18.07
CA VAL A 160 24.45 7.98 17.88
C VAL A 160 24.59 6.81 18.85
N TYR A 161 23.53 6.58 19.62
CA TYR A 161 23.41 5.45 20.53
C TYR A 161 22.92 4.19 19.82
N SER A 162 21.82 4.30 19.05
CA SER A 162 21.30 3.19 18.26
C SER A 162 20.56 3.65 17.01
N VAL A 163 20.57 2.80 15.98
CA VAL A 163 19.69 2.86 14.80
C VAL A 163 18.89 1.57 14.77
N ARG A 164 17.57 1.70 14.79
CA ARG A 164 16.64 0.58 14.93
C ARG A 164 15.52 0.63 13.89
N TYR A 165 15.18 -0.53 13.32
CA TYR A 165 14.02 -0.70 12.47
C TYR A 165 13.16 -1.85 13.04
N VAL A 166 11.89 -1.55 13.32
CA VAL A 166 10.96 -2.44 14.01
C VAL A 166 11.57 -2.89 15.35
N ASP A 167 12.00 -4.14 15.49
CA ASP A 167 12.54 -4.75 16.71
C ASP A 167 14.01 -5.15 16.59
N LYS A 168 14.69 -4.84 15.48
CA LYS A 168 16.10 -5.13 15.21
C LYS A 168 16.96 -3.87 15.26
N ASP A 169 18.06 -3.93 16.00
CA ASP A 169 19.10 -2.89 15.97
C ASP A 169 20.08 -3.16 14.81
N TYR A 170 20.38 -2.13 14.01
CA TYR A 170 21.38 -2.17 12.94
C TYR A 170 22.67 -1.46 13.32
N TYR A 171 22.58 -0.58 14.32
CA TYR A 171 23.70 0.05 14.99
C TYR A 171 23.39 0.17 16.47
N LEU A 172 24.37 -0.16 17.31
CA LEU A 172 24.23 -0.04 18.76
C LEU A 172 25.58 0.26 19.41
N LYS A 173 25.66 1.33 20.20
CA LYS A 173 26.81 1.69 21.03
C LYS A 173 28.14 1.64 20.25
N GLY A 174 28.22 2.29 19.09
CA GLY A 174 29.42 2.35 18.27
C GLY A 174 29.63 1.17 17.30
N LYS A 175 28.79 0.12 17.35
CA LYS A 175 28.94 -1.10 16.53
C LYS A 175 27.85 -1.16 15.44
N VAL A 176 28.27 -1.39 14.19
CA VAL A 176 27.38 -1.78 13.09
C VAL A 176 27.02 -3.26 13.27
N LEU A 177 25.74 -3.58 13.31
CA LEU A 177 25.20 -4.93 13.52
C LEU A 177 24.63 -5.56 12.26
N GLY A 178 24.43 -4.77 11.20
CA GLY A 178 23.91 -5.25 9.91
C GLY A 178 23.62 -4.11 8.95
N ASN A 179 23.21 -4.48 7.74
CA ASN A 179 22.72 -3.55 6.74
C ASN A 179 21.18 -3.65 6.65
N ILE A 180 20.49 -2.54 6.75
CA ILE A 180 19.02 -2.53 6.76
C ILE A 180 18.45 -3.00 5.42
N LYS A 181 19.19 -2.83 4.32
CA LYS A 181 18.80 -3.33 2.98
C LYS A 181 18.67 -4.85 2.92
N ASP A 182 19.27 -5.58 3.87
CA ASP A 182 19.14 -7.05 3.94
C ASP A 182 17.76 -7.50 4.43
N ASP A 183 17.07 -6.65 5.19
CA ASP A 183 15.78 -6.98 5.82
C ASP A 183 14.62 -6.09 5.33
N THR A 184 14.87 -5.14 4.44
CA THR A 184 13.86 -4.19 3.96
C THR A 184 13.70 -4.23 2.44
N ILE A 185 12.58 -3.72 1.97
CA ILE A 185 12.22 -3.59 0.55
C ILE A 185 11.80 -2.14 0.33
N THR A 186 12.36 -1.51 -0.70
CA THR A 186 11.93 -0.17 -1.13
C THR A 186 10.57 -0.22 -1.81
N ARG A 187 9.88 0.92 -1.86
CA ARG A 187 8.60 1.02 -2.56
C ARG A 187 8.73 0.68 -4.05
N SER A 188 9.86 1.02 -4.68
CA SER A 188 10.15 0.68 -6.09
C SER A 188 10.31 -0.82 -6.29
N GLU A 189 11.05 -1.50 -5.40
CA GLU A 189 11.17 -2.96 -5.42
C GLU A 189 9.83 -3.65 -5.20
N ALA A 190 9.03 -3.18 -4.24
CA ALA A 190 7.68 -3.68 -3.98
C ALA A 190 6.79 -3.60 -5.24
N ASP A 191 6.81 -2.48 -5.95
CA ASP A 191 6.09 -2.31 -7.22
C ASP A 191 6.60 -3.24 -8.32
N ASN A 192 7.91 -3.51 -8.39
CA ASN A 192 8.49 -4.45 -9.35
C ASN A 192 8.04 -5.89 -9.06
N TYR A 193 8.10 -6.33 -7.80
CA TYR A 193 7.59 -7.63 -7.38
C TYR A 193 6.11 -7.77 -7.70
N ARG A 194 5.30 -6.75 -7.37
CA ARG A 194 3.86 -6.74 -7.67
C ARG A 194 3.60 -6.97 -9.17
N ARG A 195 4.21 -6.17 -10.05
CA ARG A 195 4.03 -6.31 -11.51
C ARG A 195 4.42 -7.70 -12.03
N ASN A 196 5.54 -8.24 -11.55
CA ASN A 196 6.01 -9.57 -11.94
C ASN A 196 5.00 -10.65 -11.51
N ILE A 197 4.51 -10.57 -10.26
CA ILE A 197 3.54 -11.52 -9.72
C ILE A 197 2.20 -11.43 -10.47
N GLU A 198 1.69 -10.23 -10.72
CA GLU A 198 0.42 -10.04 -11.44
C GLU A 198 0.44 -10.72 -12.82
N LEU A 199 1.54 -10.59 -13.56
CA LEU A 199 1.71 -11.26 -14.86
C LEU A 199 1.68 -12.78 -14.71
N ARG A 200 2.39 -13.33 -13.73
CA ARG A 200 2.46 -14.78 -13.52
C ARG A 200 1.14 -15.37 -13.03
N ILE A 201 0.48 -14.70 -12.09
CA ILE A 201 -0.85 -15.11 -11.61
C ILE A 201 -1.85 -15.10 -12.76
N LYS A 202 -1.88 -14.06 -13.60
CA LYS A 202 -2.76 -14.03 -14.78
C LYS A 202 -2.56 -15.24 -15.71
N ASN A 203 -1.33 -15.73 -15.87
CA ASN A 203 -1.03 -16.88 -16.74
C ASN A 203 -1.57 -18.21 -16.21
N ILE A 204 -1.88 -18.33 -14.92
CA ILE A 204 -2.43 -19.54 -14.31
C ILE A 204 -3.93 -19.47 -14.04
N LEU A 205 -4.55 -18.29 -14.15
CA LEU A 205 -5.99 -18.10 -13.96
C LEU A 205 -6.81 -18.71 -15.10
N LYS A 206 -8.02 -19.19 -14.79
CA LYS A 206 -8.98 -19.68 -15.80
C LYS A 206 -9.57 -18.56 -16.66
N ALA A 207 -9.76 -17.37 -16.07
CA ALA A 207 -10.28 -16.19 -16.76
C ALA A 207 -9.37 -14.96 -16.49
N PRO A 208 -8.18 -14.88 -17.13
CA PRO A 208 -7.17 -13.86 -16.86
C PRO A 208 -7.66 -12.41 -17.04
N SER A 209 -8.57 -12.19 -17.99
CA SER A 209 -9.14 -10.87 -18.30
C SER A 209 -10.02 -10.29 -17.17
N THR A 210 -10.49 -11.15 -16.27
CA THR A 210 -11.34 -10.75 -15.13
C THR A 210 -10.53 -10.47 -13.86
N ALA A 211 -9.20 -10.71 -13.88
CA ALA A 211 -8.33 -10.55 -12.73
C ALA A 211 -8.32 -9.11 -12.21
N LYS A 212 -8.59 -8.96 -10.92
CA LYS A 212 -8.50 -7.70 -10.18
C LYS A 212 -7.58 -7.89 -8.99
N PHE A 213 -6.47 -7.19 -8.99
CA PHE A 213 -5.53 -7.16 -7.88
C PHE A 213 -5.82 -5.95 -6.98
N PRO A 214 -5.55 -6.04 -5.67
CA PRO A 214 -5.71 -4.92 -4.76
C PRO A 214 -4.62 -3.85 -4.95
N GLY A 215 -4.80 -2.69 -4.30
CA GLY A 215 -3.77 -1.67 -4.18
C GLY A 215 -2.53 -2.17 -3.44
N LEU A 216 -1.39 -1.49 -3.60
CA LEU A 216 -0.12 -1.91 -3.01
C LEU A 216 -0.16 -1.98 -1.47
N ASP A 217 -1.03 -1.23 -0.84
CA ASP A 217 -1.29 -1.21 0.60
C ASP A 217 -1.85 -2.52 1.17
N GLU A 218 -2.48 -3.34 0.30
CA GLU A 218 -2.97 -4.67 0.67
C GLU A 218 -1.98 -5.80 0.31
N TRP A 219 -0.80 -5.45 -0.18
CA TRP A 219 0.29 -6.40 -0.41
C TRP A 219 1.21 -6.42 0.80
N ARG A 220 1.56 -7.62 1.24
CA ARG A 220 2.50 -7.83 2.35
C ARG A 220 3.83 -8.31 1.82
N PHE A 221 4.87 -7.58 2.12
CA PHE A 221 6.24 -7.88 1.75
C PHE A 221 7.07 -8.15 3.00
N SER A 222 7.90 -9.17 2.95
CA SER A 222 8.93 -9.40 3.96
C SER A 222 10.21 -9.87 3.28
N LYS A 223 11.37 -9.45 3.80
CA LYS A 223 12.69 -9.87 3.35
C LYS A 223 13.45 -10.40 4.54
N LYS A 224 13.90 -11.64 4.46
CA LYS A 224 14.63 -12.30 5.55
C LYS A 224 15.52 -13.39 4.99
N ASN A 225 16.78 -13.43 5.44
CA ASN A 225 17.75 -14.47 5.05
C ASN A 225 17.91 -14.62 3.52
N GLY A 226 17.87 -13.51 2.79
CA GLY A 226 18.01 -13.54 1.33
C GLY A 226 16.75 -14.01 0.56
N ILE A 227 15.63 -14.21 1.25
CA ILE A 227 14.33 -14.54 0.64
C ILE A 227 13.38 -13.35 0.77
N VAL A 228 12.74 -12.98 -0.32
CA VAL A 228 11.61 -12.04 -0.34
C VAL A 228 10.33 -12.84 -0.44
N THR A 229 9.48 -12.72 0.57
CA THR A 229 8.14 -13.33 0.58
C THR A 229 7.09 -12.25 0.34
N VAL A 230 6.24 -12.45 -0.65
CA VAL A 230 5.14 -11.56 -1.02
C VAL A 230 3.82 -12.29 -0.87
N GLN A 231 2.86 -11.67 -0.17
CA GLN A 231 1.54 -12.22 0.05
C GLN A 231 0.48 -11.20 -0.36
N SER A 232 -0.54 -11.64 -1.10
CA SER A 232 -1.72 -10.86 -1.44
C SER A 232 -2.83 -11.78 -1.96
N TYR A 233 -3.77 -11.22 -2.73
CA TYR A 233 -4.87 -11.95 -3.32
C TYR A 233 -5.19 -11.41 -4.73
N VAL A 234 -5.99 -12.18 -5.46
CA VAL A 234 -6.60 -11.78 -6.73
C VAL A 234 -8.07 -12.16 -6.73
N ASP A 235 -8.93 -11.25 -7.17
CA ASP A 235 -10.32 -11.53 -7.47
C ASP A 235 -10.43 -11.86 -8.96
N SER A 236 -10.93 -13.05 -9.31
CA SER A 236 -11.08 -13.49 -10.70
C SER A 236 -12.27 -14.44 -10.87
N GLN A 237 -12.78 -14.55 -12.09
CA GLN A 237 -13.84 -15.51 -12.37
C GLN A 237 -13.30 -16.94 -12.47
N ASN A 238 -14.03 -17.88 -11.91
CA ASN A 238 -13.83 -19.30 -12.14
C ASN A 238 -14.43 -19.72 -13.50
N SER A 239 -14.35 -21.02 -13.83
CA SER A 239 -14.92 -21.58 -15.07
C SER A 239 -16.43 -21.43 -15.22
N PHE A 240 -17.13 -21.10 -14.14
CA PHE A 240 -18.59 -20.90 -14.10
C PHE A 240 -19.00 -19.42 -14.10
N GLY A 241 -18.01 -18.49 -14.20
CA GLY A 241 -18.25 -17.06 -14.19
C GLY A 241 -18.42 -16.43 -12.79
N ALA A 242 -18.30 -17.21 -11.71
CA ALA A 242 -18.37 -16.68 -10.35
C ALA A 242 -17.04 -16.01 -9.96
N MET A 243 -17.12 -14.79 -9.37
CA MET A 243 -15.95 -14.09 -8.84
C MET A 243 -15.50 -14.74 -7.53
N LEU A 244 -14.24 -15.17 -7.49
CA LEU A 244 -13.59 -15.78 -6.33
C LEU A 244 -12.37 -14.97 -5.94
N ARG A 245 -12.14 -14.86 -4.63
CA ARG A 245 -10.93 -14.30 -4.06
C ARG A 245 -9.95 -15.40 -3.69
N ASN A 246 -8.84 -15.45 -4.41
CA ASN A 246 -7.80 -16.42 -4.18
C ASN A 246 -6.53 -15.75 -3.65
N LYS A 247 -6.04 -16.21 -2.49
CA LYS A 247 -4.79 -15.77 -1.89
C LYS A 247 -3.61 -16.46 -2.55
N PHE A 248 -2.49 -15.76 -2.59
CA PHE A 248 -1.23 -16.30 -3.08
C PHE A 248 -0.06 -15.91 -2.19
N ILE A 249 0.99 -16.72 -2.25
CA ILE A 249 2.29 -16.48 -1.64
C ILE A 249 3.33 -16.71 -2.72
N VAL A 250 4.25 -15.76 -2.89
CA VAL A 250 5.36 -15.89 -3.83
C VAL A 250 6.66 -15.62 -3.09
N GLU A 251 7.63 -16.50 -3.25
CA GLU A 251 8.97 -16.39 -2.69
C GLU A 251 9.99 -16.18 -3.79
N PHE A 252 10.84 -15.18 -3.60
CA PHE A 252 11.95 -14.85 -4.50
C PHE A 252 13.27 -14.99 -3.77
N ASP A 253 14.29 -15.41 -4.47
CA ASP A 253 15.67 -15.16 -4.08
C ASP A 253 15.96 -13.66 -4.21
N ALA A 254 16.34 -13.02 -3.11
CA ALA A 254 16.51 -11.56 -3.05
C ALA A 254 17.67 -11.03 -3.90
N LYS A 255 18.64 -11.89 -4.26
CA LYS A 255 19.83 -11.52 -5.04
C LYS A 255 19.62 -11.69 -6.54
N THR A 256 18.95 -12.77 -6.94
CA THR A 256 18.75 -13.14 -8.34
C THR A 256 17.38 -12.77 -8.88
N GLU A 257 16.45 -12.39 -7.98
CA GLU A 257 15.04 -12.11 -8.27
C GLU A 257 14.29 -13.29 -8.91
N LYS A 258 14.87 -14.48 -8.85
CA LYS A 258 14.21 -15.71 -9.31
C LYS A 258 13.10 -16.11 -8.34
N ILE A 259 11.99 -16.57 -8.88
CA ILE A 259 10.90 -17.14 -8.09
C ILE A 259 11.31 -18.55 -7.67
N ASN A 260 11.34 -18.78 -6.36
CA ASN A 260 11.56 -20.10 -5.77
C ASN A 260 10.24 -20.86 -5.60
N HIS A 261 9.20 -20.16 -5.19
CA HIS A 261 7.86 -20.71 -4.96
C HIS A 261 6.78 -19.74 -5.43
N LEU A 262 5.74 -20.24 -6.08
CA LEU A 262 4.50 -19.53 -6.39
C LEU A 262 3.34 -20.40 -5.93
N ILE A 263 2.84 -20.14 -4.74
CA ILE A 263 1.74 -20.89 -4.13
C ILE A 263 0.43 -20.15 -4.41
N PHE A 264 -0.45 -20.79 -5.17
CA PHE A 264 -1.76 -20.29 -5.53
C PHE A 264 -2.78 -21.42 -5.33
N GLU A 265 -3.88 -21.15 -4.60
CA GLU A 265 -4.89 -22.17 -4.23
C GLU A 265 -4.26 -23.44 -3.60
N GLY A 266 -3.23 -23.25 -2.76
CA GLY A 266 -2.53 -24.36 -2.07
C GLY A 266 -1.60 -25.18 -2.95
N LYS A 267 -1.47 -24.88 -4.25
CA LYS A 267 -0.57 -25.55 -5.18
C LYS A 267 0.64 -24.66 -5.49
N ASP A 268 1.84 -25.25 -5.49
CA ASP A 268 3.05 -24.60 -5.97
C ASP A 268 3.21 -24.78 -7.48
N TYR A 269 3.32 -23.67 -8.22
CA TYR A 269 3.39 -23.63 -9.68
C TYR A 269 4.83 -23.54 -10.24
N ILE A 270 5.85 -23.53 -9.36
CA ILE A 270 7.27 -23.49 -9.76
C ILE A 270 7.94 -24.86 -9.68
N LYS A 271 7.32 -25.79 -8.98
CA LYS A 271 7.81 -27.18 -8.88
C LYS A 271 7.47 -28.00 -10.10
#